data_c915404b14ad7607dce6a27b81d6e432
#
_entry.id   c915404b14ad7607dce6a27b81d6e432
#
_cell.length_a   1.000
_cell.length_b   1.000
_cell.length_c   1.000
_cell.angle_alpha   90.00
_cell.angle_beta   90.00
_cell.angle_gamma   90.00
#
_symmetry.space_group_name_H-M   'P 1'
#
loop_
_entity.id
_entity.type
_entity.pdbx_description
1 polymer ?
#
loop_
_entity_poly.entity_id
_entity_poly.type
_entity_poly.pdbx_seq_one_letter_code
_entity_poly.pdbx_strand_id
1 'polypeptide(L)'
;DAKTHDAKALKGAVSAFAKAQGLRPTEWFIFECSGTAAGQTTAWSLLVHGATLSVVGFTMDKVEVRLSNLMAFDARAIGNWGCPPEFYPAALDLVLDGKVALKPFVETHPLDDINHVFDAVHRREIRRRAVLVPA
;
A
#
# COMPACT_ATOMS: atom_id res chain seq x y z
N ASP A 1 -3.79 -2.01 13.22
CA ASP A 1 -5.07 -2.24 12.51
C ASP A 1 -5.83 -0.92 12.39
N ALA A 2 -6.09 -0.48 11.15
CA ALA A 2 -6.82 0.78 10.87
C ALA A 2 -8.28 0.77 11.37
N LYS A 3 -8.82 -0.39 11.76
CA LYS A 3 -10.15 -0.49 12.38
C LYS A 3 -10.13 -0.17 13.87
N THR A 4 -8.97 -0.24 14.50
CA THR A 4 -8.81 -0.12 15.96
C THR A 4 -8.08 1.16 16.39
N HIS A 5 -7.47 1.86 15.43
CA HIS A 5 -6.71 3.09 15.68
C HIS A 5 -7.23 4.22 14.80
N ASP A 6 -7.55 5.35 15.40
CA ASP A 6 -7.74 6.57 14.62
C ASP A 6 -6.41 7.05 14.01
N ALA A 7 -6.48 7.96 13.06
CA ALA A 7 -5.31 8.46 12.33
C ALA A 7 -4.25 9.10 13.26
N LYS A 8 -4.68 9.75 14.35
CA LYS A 8 -3.78 10.39 15.32
C LYS A 8 -3.07 9.35 16.17
N ALA A 9 -3.80 8.36 16.67
CA ALA A 9 -3.24 7.25 17.46
C ALA A 9 -2.25 6.43 16.62
N LEU A 10 -2.59 6.16 15.34
CA LEU A 10 -1.70 5.46 14.43
C LEU A 10 -0.41 6.25 14.16
N LYS A 11 -0.51 7.56 13.88
CA LYS A 11 0.67 8.41 13.69
C LYS A 11 1.56 8.43 14.94
N GLY A 12 0.95 8.50 16.12
CA GLY A 12 1.66 8.40 17.41
C GLY A 12 2.42 7.09 17.57
N ALA A 13 1.75 5.96 17.26
CA ALA A 13 2.35 4.63 17.33
C ALA A 13 3.52 4.45 16.35
N VAL A 14 3.36 4.91 15.09
CA VAL A 14 4.44 4.88 14.09
C VAL A 14 5.62 5.75 14.53
N SER A 15 5.35 6.95 15.03
CA SER A 15 6.42 7.84 15.53
C SER A 15 7.16 7.27 16.73
N ALA A 16 6.43 6.64 17.66
CA ALA A 16 7.04 5.97 18.82
C ALA A 16 7.90 4.78 18.39
N PHE A 17 7.42 3.97 17.45
CA PHE A 17 8.20 2.87 16.86
C PHE A 17 9.46 3.40 16.16
N ALA A 18 9.34 4.40 15.29
CA ALA A 18 10.47 4.98 14.60
C ALA A 18 11.55 5.48 15.59
N LYS A 19 11.12 6.19 16.64
CA LYS A 19 12.01 6.65 17.72
C LYS A 19 12.72 5.47 18.42
N ALA A 20 11.98 4.43 18.78
CA ALA A 20 12.52 3.24 19.44
C ALA A 20 13.57 2.50 18.58
N GLN A 21 13.43 2.56 17.26
CA GLN A 21 14.37 1.98 16.29
C GLN A 21 15.50 2.94 15.87
N GLY A 22 15.57 4.14 16.43
CA GLY A 22 16.57 5.14 16.02
C GLY A 22 16.37 5.67 14.59
N LEU A 23 15.16 5.52 14.03
CA LEU A 23 14.84 6.00 12.69
C LEU A 23 14.53 7.51 12.69
N ARG A 24 14.71 8.14 11.53
CA ARG A 24 14.42 9.58 11.37
C ARG A 24 12.93 9.86 11.64
N PRO A 25 12.61 10.94 12.33
CA PRO A 25 11.22 11.38 12.53
C PRO A 25 10.64 12.11 11.31
N THR A 26 11.45 12.36 10.29
CA THR A 26 11.16 13.15 9.08
C THR A 26 11.51 12.34 7.83
N GLU A 27 11.15 12.87 6.66
CA GLU A 27 11.53 12.33 5.34
C GLU A 27 11.06 10.87 5.14
N TRP A 28 9.86 10.54 5.62
CA TRP A 28 9.30 9.21 5.45
C TRP A 28 8.85 8.95 4.02
N PHE A 29 9.05 7.73 3.56
CA PHE A 29 8.42 7.20 2.35
C PHE A 29 7.18 6.40 2.76
N ILE A 30 6.02 6.85 2.33
CA ILE A 30 4.71 6.27 2.66
C ILE A 30 4.13 5.69 1.38
N PHE A 31 3.87 4.37 1.36
CA PHE A 31 3.26 3.69 0.23
C PHE A 31 1.81 3.36 0.58
N GLU A 32 0.87 3.99 -0.11
CA GLU A 32 -0.55 3.67 0.00
C GLU A 32 -0.90 2.60 -1.04
N CYS A 33 -1.11 1.37 -0.60
CA CYS A 33 -1.37 0.20 -1.45
C CYS A 33 -2.72 -0.47 -1.15
N SER A 34 -3.57 0.14 -0.30
CA SER A 34 -4.83 -0.49 0.12
C SER A 34 -5.96 -0.36 -0.91
N GLY A 35 -5.92 0.69 -1.74
CA GLY A 35 -7.00 1.01 -2.67
C GLY A 35 -8.32 1.32 -1.97
N THR A 36 -8.29 1.93 -0.79
CA THR A 36 -9.50 2.32 -0.06
C THR A 36 -9.43 3.78 0.40
N ALA A 37 -10.57 4.45 0.51
CA ALA A 37 -10.62 5.83 1.02
C ALA A 37 -10.03 5.94 2.43
N ALA A 38 -10.32 4.97 3.30
CA ALA A 38 -9.77 4.92 4.66
C ALA A 38 -8.23 4.77 4.67
N GLY A 39 -7.68 3.94 3.78
CA GLY A 39 -6.24 3.77 3.63
C GLY A 39 -5.57 5.04 3.12
N GLN A 40 -6.15 5.69 2.12
CA GLN A 40 -5.65 6.97 1.59
C GLN A 40 -5.67 8.09 2.64
N THR A 41 -6.77 8.21 3.40
CA THR A 41 -6.87 9.15 4.52
C THR A 41 -5.81 8.85 5.59
N THR A 42 -5.63 7.59 5.92
CA THR A 42 -4.62 7.14 6.88
C THR A 42 -3.21 7.49 6.41
N ALA A 43 -2.87 7.16 5.17
CA ALA A 43 -1.56 7.46 4.59
C ALA A 43 -1.27 8.97 4.58
N TRP A 44 -2.28 9.78 4.23
CA TRP A 44 -2.19 11.25 4.31
C TRP A 44 -1.91 11.75 5.72
N SER A 45 -2.51 11.15 6.73
CA SER A 45 -2.32 11.53 8.14
C SER A 45 -0.91 11.28 8.65
N LEU A 46 -0.18 10.35 8.01
CA LEU A 46 1.21 10.02 8.36
C LEU A 46 2.23 11.02 7.82
N LEU A 47 1.83 11.99 7.00
CA LEU A 47 2.75 13.01 6.49
C LEU A 47 3.52 13.69 7.63
N VAL A 48 4.83 13.74 7.47
CA VAL A 48 5.80 14.44 8.31
C VAL A 48 6.65 15.35 7.44
N HIS A 49 7.50 16.17 8.03
CA HIS A 49 8.37 17.08 7.28
C HIS A 49 9.26 16.32 6.28
N GLY A 50 9.26 16.76 5.02
CA GLY A 50 10.01 16.14 3.92
C GLY A 50 9.46 14.79 3.43
N ALA A 51 8.27 14.37 3.89
CA ALA A 51 7.72 13.07 3.52
C ALA A 51 7.35 12.99 2.04
N THR A 52 7.43 11.78 1.48
CA THR A 52 6.90 11.45 0.17
C THR A 52 5.81 10.38 0.31
N LEU A 53 4.59 10.72 -0.08
CA LEU A 53 3.46 9.79 -0.19
C LEU A 53 3.36 9.28 -1.63
N SER A 54 3.51 7.99 -1.81
CA SER A 54 3.30 7.28 -3.08
C SER A 54 1.94 6.60 -3.08
N VAL A 55 1.01 7.07 -3.91
CA VAL A 55 -0.34 6.51 -4.03
C VAL A 55 -0.31 5.46 -5.13
N VAL A 56 -0.42 4.19 -4.73
CA VAL A 56 -0.41 3.00 -5.61
C VAL A 56 -1.80 2.36 -5.65
N GLY A 57 -2.51 2.37 -4.53
CA GLY A 57 -3.85 1.80 -4.42
C GLY A 57 -4.90 2.65 -5.13
N PHE A 58 -5.79 1.99 -5.89
CA PHE A 58 -6.86 2.65 -6.63
C PHE A 58 -8.20 2.53 -5.89
N THR A 59 -8.94 3.63 -5.81
CA THR A 59 -10.35 3.66 -5.38
C THR A 59 -11.12 4.70 -6.19
N MET A 60 -12.42 4.45 -6.42
CA MET A 60 -13.36 5.42 -7.00
C MET A 60 -13.93 6.37 -5.95
N ASP A 61 -13.70 6.09 -4.67
CA ASP A 61 -14.21 6.91 -3.57
C ASP A 61 -13.48 8.27 -3.53
N LYS A 62 -14.24 9.30 -3.18
CA LYS A 62 -13.66 10.62 -2.92
C LYS A 62 -13.03 10.64 -1.53
N VAL A 63 -11.84 11.21 -1.44
CA VAL A 63 -11.11 11.39 -0.18
C VAL A 63 -10.96 12.88 0.09
N GLU A 64 -11.41 13.30 1.26
CA GLU A 64 -11.23 14.68 1.72
C GLU A 64 -9.94 14.79 2.53
N VAL A 65 -9.04 15.66 2.10
CA VAL A 65 -7.74 15.88 2.75
C VAL A 65 -7.41 17.36 2.81
N ARG A 66 -6.63 17.74 3.81
CA ARG A 66 -6.13 19.12 3.91
C ARG A 66 -4.88 19.28 3.05
N LEU A 67 -5.01 19.87 1.86
CA LEU A 67 -3.88 20.09 0.95
C LEU A 67 -2.75 20.94 1.54
N SER A 68 -3.06 21.88 2.45
CA SER A 68 -2.05 22.66 3.13
C SER A 68 -1.05 21.86 3.96
N ASN A 69 -1.32 20.57 4.22
CA ASN A 69 -0.33 19.69 4.84
C ASN A 69 0.90 19.48 3.96
N LEU A 70 0.75 19.50 2.62
CA LEU A 70 1.90 19.42 1.72
C LEU A 70 2.82 20.60 1.91
N MET A 71 2.25 21.81 1.98
CA MET A 71 3.02 23.03 2.21
C MET A 71 3.62 23.05 3.63
N ALA A 72 2.82 22.71 4.66
CA ALA A 72 3.26 22.78 6.05
C ALA A 72 4.39 21.79 6.39
N PHE A 73 4.48 20.69 5.64
CA PHE A 73 5.51 19.66 5.86
C PHE A 73 6.56 19.61 4.75
N ASP A 74 6.57 20.53 3.78
CA ASP A 74 7.41 20.41 2.58
C ASP A 74 7.32 18.99 1.96
N ALA A 75 6.12 18.40 2.02
CA ALA A 75 5.87 17.02 1.62
C ALA A 75 5.46 16.94 0.16
N ARG A 76 5.53 15.72 -0.39
CA ARG A 76 5.12 15.40 -1.75
C ARG A 76 4.09 14.29 -1.74
N ALA A 77 3.12 14.37 -2.66
CA ALA A 77 2.20 13.28 -2.96
C ALA A 77 2.31 12.96 -4.45
N ILE A 78 2.57 11.69 -4.79
CA ILE A 78 2.83 11.22 -6.14
C ILE A 78 1.90 10.06 -6.43
N GLY A 79 1.15 10.14 -7.54
CA GLY A 79 0.38 9.02 -8.06
C GLY A 79 1.25 8.11 -8.91
N ASN A 80 0.97 6.81 -8.85
CA ASN A 80 1.63 5.80 -9.68
C ASN A 80 0.57 5.02 -10.45
N TRP A 81 0.70 5.00 -11.75
CA TRP A 81 -0.18 4.24 -12.62
C TRP A 81 0.63 3.22 -13.41
N GLY A 82 0.36 1.95 -13.13
CA GLY A 82 1.06 0.86 -13.81
C GLY A 82 2.56 0.83 -13.51
N CYS A 83 3.29 0.16 -14.38
CA CYS A 83 4.74 0.06 -14.33
C CYS A 83 5.28 0.16 -15.76
N PRO A 84 6.21 1.08 -16.05
CA PRO A 84 6.90 1.12 -17.33
C PRO A 84 7.57 -0.23 -17.64
N PRO A 85 7.44 -0.76 -18.87
CA PRO A 85 7.94 -2.11 -19.21
C PRO A 85 9.44 -2.31 -18.93
N GLU A 86 10.23 -1.27 -19.04
CA GLU A 86 11.68 -1.30 -18.77
C GLU A 86 12.05 -1.67 -17.33
N PHE A 87 11.12 -1.54 -16.37
CA PHE A 87 11.36 -1.93 -14.97
C PHE A 87 11.01 -3.39 -14.65
N TYR A 88 10.30 -4.10 -15.57
CA TYR A 88 9.94 -5.50 -15.33
C TYR A 88 11.15 -6.42 -15.13
N PRO A 89 12.23 -6.34 -15.93
CA PRO A 89 13.40 -7.18 -15.72
C PRO A 89 14.00 -7.01 -14.32
N ALA A 90 14.23 -5.78 -13.88
CA ALA A 90 14.79 -5.51 -12.56
C ALA A 90 13.87 -5.97 -11.42
N ALA A 91 12.54 -5.82 -11.57
CA ALA A 91 11.57 -6.30 -10.60
C ALA A 91 11.55 -7.84 -10.54
N LEU A 92 11.66 -8.53 -11.68
CA LEU A 92 11.77 -9.98 -11.75
C LEU A 92 13.04 -10.49 -11.09
N ASP A 93 14.18 -9.84 -11.34
CA ASP A 93 15.46 -10.20 -10.73
C ASP A 93 15.40 -10.13 -9.19
N LEU A 94 14.71 -9.14 -8.62
CA LEU A 94 14.50 -9.07 -7.17
C LEU A 94 13.75 -10.30 -6.62
N VAL A 95 12.82 -10.85 -7.38
CA VAL A 95 12.08 -12.06 -7.00
C VAL A 95 12.94 -13.31 -7.17
N LEU A 96 13.63 -13.43 -8.31
CA LEU A 96 14.48 -14.59 -8.62
C LEU A 96 15.67 -14.68 -7.65
N ASP A 97 16.24 -13.55 -7.27
CA ASP A 97 17.30 -13.46 -6.26
C ASP A 97 16.81 -13.71 -4.82
N GLY A 98 15.51 -13.91 -4.62
CA GLY A 98 14.92 -14.11 -3.29
C GLY A 98 14.87 -12.85 -2.41
N LYS A 99 15.16 -11.67 -2.98
CA LYS A 99 15.09 -10.37 -2.28
C LYS A 99 13.65 -9.95 -2.00
N VAL A 100 12.70 -10.41 -2.85
CA VAL A 100 11.27 -10.21 -2.69
C VAL A 100 10.58 -11.57 -2.63
N ALA A 101 9.92 -11.88 -1.52
CA ALA A 101 9.18 -13.12 -1.33
C ALA A 101 7.74 -12.95 -1.86
N LEU A 102 7.40 -13.61 -2.97
CA LEU A 102 6.03 -13.62 -3.52
C LEU A 102 5.18 -14.76 -2.97
N LYS A 103 5.74 -15.96 -2.84
CA LYS A 103 5.01 -17.19 -2.46
C LYS A 103 4.11 -17.04 -1.22
N PRO A 104 4.51 -16.35 -0.14
CA PRO A 104 3.65 -16.19 1.03
C PRO A 104 2.39 -15.34 0.77
N PHE A 105 2.38 -14.56 -0.31
CA PHE A 105 1.32 -13.59 -0.63
C PHE A 105 0.46 -14.01 -1.83
N VAL A 106 0.69 -15.20 -2.37
CA VAL A 106 -0.02 -15.74 -3.54
C VAL A 106 -0.68 -17.06 -3.16
N GLU A 107 -1.86 -17.33 -3.72
CA GLU A 107 -2.53 -18.63 -3.71
C GLU A 107 -3.07 -18.93 -5.10
N THR A 108 -3.05 -20.21 -5.48
CA THR A 108 -3.48 -20.66 -6.82
C THR A 108 -4.85 -21.31 -6.75
N HIS A 109 -5.66 -21.08 -7.77
CA HIS A 109 -6.98 -21.69 -7.95
C HIS A 109 -7.10 -22.21 -9.39
N PRO A 110 -7.91 -23.25 -9.64
CA PRO A 110 -8.21 -23.69 -11.00
C PRO A 110 -8.88 -22.56 -11.80
N LEU A 111 -8.55 -22.46 -13.08
CA LEU A 111 -9.18 -21.46 -13.96
C LEU A 111 -10.70 -21.68 -14.07
N ASP A 112 -11.16 -22.93 -13.98
CA ASP A 112 -12.59 -23.26 -14.04
C ASP A 112 -13.39 -22.68 -12.86
N ASP A 113 -12.73 -22.36 -11.74
CA ASP A 113 -13.34 -21.75 -10.56
C ASP A 113 -13.39 -20.22 -10.62
N ILE A 114 -13.09 -19.61 -11.76
CA ILE A 114 -12.91 -18.15 -11.92
C ILE A 114 -14.06 -17.34 -11.30
N ASN A 115 -15.31 -17.69 -11.53
CA ASN A 115 -16.46 -16.95 -11.02
C ASN A 115 -16.51 -16.99 -9.49
N HIS A 116 -16.30 -18.17 -8.90
CA HIS A 116 -16.26 -18.34 -7.45
C HIS A 116 -15.11 -17.53 -6.82
N VAL A 117 -13.94 -17.57 -7.44
CA VAL A 117 -12.75 -16.83 -6.98
C VAL A 117 -12.99 -15.32 -7.05
N PHE A 118 -13.57 -14.81 -8.14
CA PHE A 118 -13.93 -13.39 -8.25
C PHE A 118 -14.91 -12.95 -7.15
N ASP A 119 -15.94 -13.75 -6.91
CA ASP A 119 -16.91 -13.47 -5.84
C ASP A 119 -16.25 -13.44 -4.47
N ALA A 120 -15.37 -14.41 -4.18
CA ALA A 120 -14.65 -14.49 -2.91
C ALA A 120 -13.68 -13.31 -2.72
N VAL A 121 -12.97 -12.89 -3.79
CA VAL A 121 -12.12 -11.69 -3.77
C VAL A 121 -12.97 -10.43 -3.51
N HIS A 122 -14.12 -10.32 -4.18
CA HIS A 122 -15.02 -9.17 -4.01
C HIS A 122 -15.57 -9.09 -2.58
N ARG A 123 -15.89 -10.23 -1.96
CA ARG A 123 -16.30 -10.32 -0.54
C ARG A 123 -15.12 -10.21 0.44
N ARG A 124 -13.86 -10.08 -0.03
CA ARG A 124 -12.63 -10.02 0.77
C ARG A 124 -12.40 -11.26 1.64
N GLU A 125 -12.84 -12.42 1.18
CA GLU A 125 -12.63 -13.72 1.83
C GLU A 125 -11.24 -14.28 1.52
N ILE A 126 -10.71 -13.99 0.32
CA ILE A 126 -9.34 -14.34 -0.10
C ILE A 126 -8.38 -13.26 0.41
N ARG A 127 -7.38 -13.68 1.18
CA ARG A 127 -6.41 -12.76 1.81
C ARG A 127 -5.13 -12.58 1.01
N ARG A 128 -4.83 -13.53 0.12
CA ARG A 128 -3.66 -13.52 -0.74
C ARG A 128 -4.04 -13.11 -2.16
N ARG A 129 -3.06 -12.86 -2.99
CA ARG A 129 -3.30 -12.65 -4.41
C ARG A 129 -3.72 -13.99 -5.03
N ALA A 130 -4.97 -14.08 -5.46
CA ALA A 130 -5.45 -15.22 -6.23
C ALA A 130 -4.82 -15.22 -7.63
N VAL A 131 -4.26 -16.37 -8.02
CA VAL A 131 -3.75 -16.63 -9.37
C VAL A 131 -4.53 -17.79 -9.94
N LEU A 132 -5.20 -17.60 -11.05
CA LEU A 132 -5.93 -18.63 -11.76
C LEU A 132 -4.98 -19.40 -12.67
N VAL A 133 -4.98 -20.73 -12.55
CA VAL A 133 -4.07 -21.60 -13.30
C VAL A 133 -4.90 -22.51 -14.20
N PRO A 134 -4.63 -22.56 -15.51
CA PRO A 134 -5.22 -23.55 -16.41
C PRO A 134 -4.89 -24.98 -15.97
N ALA A 135 -5.76 -25.94 -16.29
CA ALA A 135 -5.54 -27.36 -16.05
C ALA A 135 -4.42 -27.90 -16.93
#